data_3755f5fad27ee6a6a6d9b4d9de0a78d2
#
_entry.id   3755f5fad27ee6a6a6d9b4d9de0a78d2
#
_cell.length_a   1.000
_cell.length_b   1.000
_cell.length_c   1.000
_cell.angle_alpha   90.00
_cell.angle_beta   90.00
_cell.angle_gamma   90.00
#
_symmetry.space_group_name_H-M   'P 1'
#
loop_
_entity.id
_entity.type
_entity.pdbx_description
1 polymer ?
#
loop_
_entity_poly.entity_id
_entity_poly.type
_entity_poly.pdbx_seq_one_letter_code
_entity_poly.pdbx_strand_id
1 'polypeptide(L)'
;ETSSVEFSKDDPDSVSPSDGADADMTAQPEQMEQEIDEAVSEALSSYQFSADNFNSMTSVLRGIGEQGDKSIVTVSSGKQDTDIFGNPVENTGDYAGAVIAESDGEFLIFTYADAVRAADSINVRFSDGTKIAGTVRQIDEVLGMAVVAVPSGNLPEEERKKVQVLSLANSYTVKAGDVLVGIGGPSGQVHSLSFGTVSYVARNVQITDGLTRILYADISSNSQTGTFLINTAGEMVGWTSESCRSESCTDRTAAYTISSYKPILERLTNGASAAYLGILGQDVS
;
A
#
# COMPACT_ATOMS: atom_id res chain seq x y z
N GLU A 1 26.98 -0.46 15.70
CA GLU A 1 26.16 0.69 15.26
C GLU A 1 24.87 0.10 14.71
N THR A 2 23.74 0.42 15.36
CA THR A 2 22.42 -0.02 14.92
C THR A 2 22.07 0.76 13.66
N SER A 3 21.81 0.06 12.56
CA SER A 3 21.35 0.68 11.31
C SER A 3 19.95 1.24 11.50
N SER A 4 19.73 2.51 11.20
CA SER A 4 18.41 3.14 11.22
C SER A 4 17.76 3.05 9.83
N VAL A 5 16.47 2.78 9.79
CA VAL A 5 15.68 2.83 8.55
C VAL A 5 15.25 4.27 8.33
N GLU A 6 15.45 4.76 7.10
CA GLU A 6 14.98 6.07 6.64
C GLU A 6 14.15 5.89 5.36
N PHE A 7 13.04 6.62 5.25
CA PHE A 7 12.25 6.69 4.05
C PHE A 7 12.42 8.06 3.37
N SER A 8 12.38 8.08 2.02
CA SER A 8 12.47 9.34 1.29
C SER A 8 11.33 10.28 1.67
N LYS A 9 11.67 11.56 1.91
CA LYS A 9 10.68 12.61 2.17
C LYS A 9 10.09 13.09 0.84
N ASP A 10 8.76 13.15 0.80
CA ASP A 10 8.03 13.67 -0.36
C ASP A 10 7.64 15.12 -0.11
N ASP A 11 7.71 15.93 -1.18
CA ASP A 11 7.29 17.34 -1.15
C ASP A 11 5.84 17.44 -1.67
N PRO A 12 4.89 17.98 -0.88
CA PRO A 12 3.50 18.15 -1.30
C PRO A 12 3.33 19.11 -2.49
N ASP A 13 4.30 20.00 -2.72
CA ASP A 13 4.28 20.97 -3.80
C ASP A 13 5.06 20.55 -5.05
N SER A 14 5.72 19.38 -5.04
CA SER A 14 6.52 18.84 -6.15
C SER A 14 5.68 18.26 -7.29
N VAL A 15 4.65 18.98 -7.73
CA VAL A 15 3.96 18.69 -8.98
C VAL A 15 4.70 19.41 -10.10
N SER A 16 5.77 18.80 -10.61
CA SER A 16 6.41 19.33 -11.81
C SER A 16 5.45 19.24 -12.99
N PRO A 17 5.30 20.34 -13.78
CA PRO A 17 4.71 20.21 -15.10
C PRO A 17 5.61 19.31 -15.93
N SER A 18 5.02 18.41 -16.70
CA SER A 18 5.77 17.65 -17.71
C SER A 18 6.35 18.65 -18.72
N ASP A 19 7.63 18.92 -18.60
CA ASP A 19 8.36 19.63 -19.63
C ASP A 19 8.36 18.79 -20.91
N GLY A 20 7.63 19.26 -21.91
CA GLY A 20 7.80 18.81 -23.27
C GLY A 20 9.23 19.14 -23.71
N ALA A 21 9.98 18.11 -24.04
CA ALA A 21 11.30 18.28 -24.63
C ALA A 21 11.14 18.94 -25.99
N ASP A 22 11.49 20.22 -26.08
CA ASP A 22 11.80 20.89 -27.35
C ASP A 22 13.09 20.28 -27.90
N ALA A 23 12.93 19.36 -28.83
CA ALA A 23 14.03 18.95 -29.71
C ALA A 23 14.04 19.87 -30.94
N ASP A 24 14.96 20.82 -30.89
CA ASP A 24 15.35 21.61 -32.07
C ASP A 24 15.98 20.67 -33.11
N MET A 25 15.24 20.36 -34.16
CA MET A 25 15.75 19.75 -35.40
C MET A 25 15.33 20.59 -36.60
N THR A 26 16.30 21.36 -37.07
CA THR A 26 16.25 22.10 -38.33
C THR A 26 16.05 21.20 -39.55
N ALA A 27 15.00 21.54 -40.30
CA ALA A 27 14.80 21.43 -41.74
C ALA A 27 14.80 20.05 -42.43
N GLN A 28 13.67 19.62 -42.76
CA GLN A 28 12.98 19.16 -44.00
C GLN A 28 11.96 18.07 -43.70
N PRO A 29 10.88 17.99 -44.35
CA PRO A 29 9.94 18.93 -44.93
C PRO A 29 8.51 18.67 -44.45
N GLU A 30 7.70 19.67 -44.50
CA GLU A 30 6.25 19.66 -44.24
C GLU A 30 5.48 18.51 -44.94
N GLN A 31 5.98 18.00 -46.06
CA GLN A 31 5.36 16.89 -46.79
C GLN A 31 5.54 15.53 -46.08
N MET A 32 6.69 15.27 -45.50
CA MET A 32 6.93 14.01 -44.78
C MET A 32 6.20 14.01 -43.44
N GLU A 33 6.08 15.14 -42.74
CA GLU A 33 5.25 15.28 -41.55
C GLU A 33 3.77 15.08 -41.86
N GLN A 34 3.27 15.65 -42.97
CA GLN A 34 1.88 15.42 -43.38
C GLN A 34 1.59 13.97 -43.75
N GLU A 35 2.48 13.31 -44.47
CA GLU A 35 2.33 11.85 -44.79
C GLU A 35 2.39 10.99 -43.54
N ILE A 36 3.22 11.34 -42.56
CA ILE A 36 3.28 10.64 -41.26
C ILE A 36 1.99 10.88 -40.45
N ASP A 37 1.52 12.12 -40.37
CA ASP A 37 0.31 12.48 -39.64
C ASP A 37 -0.93 11.85 -40.30
N GLU A 38 -1.03 11.79 -41.62
CA GLU A 38 -2.11 11.08 -42.30
C GLU A 38 -2.03 9.58 -42.04
N ALA A 39 -0.86 8.95 -42.12
CA ALA A 39 -0.68 7.53 -41.85
C ALA A 39 -0.98 7.19 -40.38
N VAL A 40 -0.55 8.03 -39.45
CA VAL A 40 -0.87 7.89 -38.02
C VAL A 40 -2.37 8.08 -37.77
N SER A 41 -2.99 9.08 -38.39
CA SER A 41 -4.42 9.34 -38.26
C SER A 41 -5.25 8.19 -38.86
N GLU A 42 -4.87 7.62 -39.99
CA GLU A 42 -5.50 6.47 -40.62
C GLU A 42 -5.32 5.21 -39.73
N ALA A 43 -4.12 4.97 -39.21
CA ALA A 43 -3.82 3.89 -38.29
C ALA A 43 -4.65 4.01 -37.00
N LEU A 44 -4.76 5.20 -36.41
CA LEU A 44 -5.55 5.46 -35.22
C LEU A 44 -7.06 5.32 -35.48
N SER A 45 -7.56 5.78 -36.65
CA SER A 45 -8.97 5.68 -37.02
C SER A 45 -9.40 4.24 -37.28
N SER A 46 -8.49 3.41 -37.77
CA SER A 46 -8.69 1.98 -38.00
C SER A 46 -8.46 1.11 -36.76
N TYR A 47 -7.83 1.67 -35.71
CA TYR A 47 -7.55 0.93 -34.49
C TYR A 47 -8.83 0.66 -33.71
N GLN A 48 -9.25 -0.61 -33.70
CA GLN A 48 -10.36 -1.07 -32.88
C GLN A 48 -9.82 -1.70 -31.60
N PHE A 49 -10.27 -1.18 -30.46
CA PHE A 49 -9.98 -1.80 -29.17
C PHE A 49 -10.61 -3.20 -29.14
N SER A 50 -9.78 -4.21 -29.07
CA SER A 50 -10.19 -5.62 -29.11
C SER A 50 -10.19 -6.26 -27.74
N ALA A 51 -10.79 -7.45 -27.62
CA ALA A 51 -10.68 -8.27 -26.41
C ALA A 51 -9.23 -8.59 -26.05
N ASP A 52 -8.32 -8.69 -27.04
CA ASP A 52 -6.90 -8.95 -26.79
C ASP A 52 -6.21 -7.75 -26.15
N ASN A 53 -6.57 -6.53 -26.51
CA ASN A 53 -6.07 -5.32 -25.86
C ASN A 53 -6.52 -5.26 -24.40
N PHE A 54 -7.79 -5.57 -24.13
CA PHE A 54 -8.31 -5.66 -22.78
C PHE A 54 -7.59 -6.75 -21.95
N ASN A 55 -7.42 -7.94 -22.52
CA ASN A 55 -6.72 -9.04 -21.90
C ASN A 55 -5.25 -8.69 -21.61
N SER A 56 -4.60 -7.97 -22.54
CA SER A 56 -3.22 -7.50 -22.36
C SER A 56 -3.12 -6.52 -21.17
N MET A 57 -4.02 -5.54 -21.09
CA MET A 57 -4.10 -4.61 -19.97
C MET A 57 -4.32 -5.35 -18.64
N THR A 58 -5.28 -6.27 -18.60
CA THR A 58 -5.58 -7.07 -17.39
C THR A 58 -4.38 -7.94 -16.99
N SER A 59 -3.64 -8.48 -17.97
CA SER A 59 -2.43 -9.26 -17.72
C SER A 59 -1.32 -8.42 -17.09
N VAL A 60 -1.16 -7.16 -17.54
CA VAL A 60 -0.20 -6.22 -16.94
C VAL A 60 -0.58 -5.92 -15.49
N LEU A 61 -1.85 -5.61 -15.22
CA LEU A 61 -2.33 -5.36 -13.84
C LEU A 61 -2.14 -6.57 -12.93
N ARG A 62 -2.40 -7.77 -13.46
CA ARG A 62 -2.14 -9.02 -12.73
C ARG A 62 -0.66 -9.15 -12.41
N GLY A 63 0.22 -8.93 -13.38
CA GLY A 63 1.67 -9.00 -13.18
C GLY A 63 2.17 -8.01 -12.13
N ILE A 64 1.63 -6.78 -12.09
CA ILE A 64 1.92 -5.79 -11.04
C ILE A 64 1.48 -6.32 -9.67
N GLY A 65 0.26 -6.87 -9.58
CA GLY A 65 -0.28 -7.44 -8.35
C GLY A 65 0.54 -8.63 -7.86
N GLU A 66 0.89 -9.57 -8.74
CA GLU A 66 1.73 -10.74 -8.42
C GLU A 66 3.13 -10.33 -7.96
N GLN A 67 3.68 -9.27 -8.54
CA GLN A 67 4.97 -8.74 -8.11
C GLN A 67 4.87 -8.06 -6.74
N GLY A 68 3.82 -7.26 -6.51
CA GLY A 68 3.56 -6.63 -5.20
C GLY A 68 3.27 -7.67 -4.12
N ASP A 69 2.61 -8.78 -4.46
CA ASP A 69 2.28 -9.85 -3.52
C ASP A 69 3.52 -10.58 -2.96
N LYS A 70 4.66 -10.51 -3.63
CA LYS A 70 5.95 -11.00 -3.10
C LYS A 70 6.42 -10.24 -1.85
N SER A 71 5.87 -9.06 -1.62
CA SER A 71 6.11 -8.26 -0.42
C SER A 71 5.07 -8.53 0.68
N ILE A 72 4.05 -9.33 0.39
CA ILE A 72 2.97 -9.61 1.33
C ILE A 72 3.26 -10.89 2.12
N VAL A 73 2.97 -10.83 3.39
CA VAL A 73 3.04 -11.94 4.33
C VAL A 73 1.73 -12.03 5.11
N THR A 74 1.43 -13.20 5.66
CA THR A 74 0.31 -13.35 6.59
C THR A 74 0.81 -13.16 8.01
N VAL A 75 0.27 -12.17 8.72
CA VAL A 75 0.49 -11.98 10.16
C VAL A 75 -0.65 -12.69 10.89
N SER A 76 -0.32 -13.80 11.54
CA SER A 76 -1.28 -14.58 12.32
C SER A 76 -1.14 -14.21 13.78
N SER A 77 -2.22 -13.71 14.38
CA SER A 77 -2.32 -13.44 15.82
C SER A 77 -2.99 -14.64 16.51
N GLY A 78 -2.34 -15.18 17.53
CA GLY A 78 -2.92 -16.17 18.40
C GLY A 78 -3.33 -15.54 19.73
N LYS A 79 -4.56 -15.77 20.14
CA LYS A 79 -5.06 -15.42 21.48
C LYS A 79 -5.56 -16.67 22.17
N GLN A 80 -5.03 -16.95 23.35
CA GLN A 80 -5.54 -18.01 24.21
C GLN A 80 -6.82 -17.53 24.90
N ASP A 81 -7.88 -18.26 24.71
CA ASP A 81 -9.18 -18.01 25.31
C ASP A 81 -9.67 -19.33 25.99
N THR A 82 -10.80 -19.26 26.67
CA THR A 82 -11.39 -20.44 27.30
C THR A 82 -12.82 -20.57 26.82
N ASP A 83 -13.19 -21.74 26.32
CA ASP A 83 -14.56 -22.00 25.91
C ASP A 83 -15.52 -22.00 27.14
N ILE A 84 -16.81 -22.07 26.85
CA ILE A 84 -17.84 -22.09 27.88
C ILE A 84 -17.75 -23.32 28.84
N PHE A 85 -16.92 -24.33 28.52
CA PHE A 85 -16.67 -25.52 29.29
C PHE A 85 -15.33 -25.48 30.05
N GLY A 86 -14.57 -24.35 29.92
CA GLY A 86 -13.28 -24.18 30.58
C GLY A 86 -12.10 -24.80 29.83
N ASN A 87 -12.26 -25.22 28.57
CA ASN A 87 -11.18 -25.75 27.79
C ASN A 87 -10.42 -24.59 27.09
N PRO A 88 -9.07 -24.66 27.02
CA PRO A 88 -8.31 -23.66 26.28
C PRO A 88 -8.62 -23.73 24.76
N VAL A 89 -8.98 -22.60 24.19
CA VAL A 89 -9.22 -22.45 22.76
C VAL A 89 -8.28 -21.36 22.26
N GLU A 90 -7.58 -21.63 21.16
CA GLU A 90 -6.76 -20.64 20.49
C GLU A 90 -7.59 -20.00 19.36
N ASN A 91 -7.92 -18.73 19.54
CA ASN A 91 -8.52 -17.91 18.49
C ASN A 91 -7.39 -17.31 17.64
N THR A 92 -7.40 -17.58 16.34
CA THR A 92 -6.40 -17.04 15.41
C THR A 92 -7.07 -16.10 14.42
N GLY A 93 -6.46 -14.94 14.21
CA GLY A 93 -6.80 -14.00 13.13
C GLY A 93 -5.65 -13.93 12.13
N ASP A 94 -5.96 -13.95 10.85
CA ASP A 94 -4.99 -13.76 9.76
C ASP A 94 -5.15 -12.37 9.15
N TYR A 95 -4.07 -11.59 9.18
CA TYR A 95 -4.00 -10.24 8.67
C TYR A 95 -2.92 -10.13 7.59
N ALA A 96 -3.10 -9.23 6.65
CA ALA A 96 -2.06 -8.92 5.69
C ALA A 96 -0.97 -8.05 6.35
N GLY A 97 0.28 -8.39 6.05
CA GLY A 97 1.44 -7.58 6.37
C GLY A 97 2.24 -7.28 5.10
N ALA A 98 2.79 -6.09 4.99
CA ALA A 98 3.68 -5.69 3.90
C ALA A 98 5.10 -5.56 4.42
N VAL A 99 6.06 -6.25 3.83
CA VAL A 99 7.49 -6.08 4.11
C VAL A 99 7.93 -4.75 3.55
N ILE A 100 8.27 -3.79 4.41
CA ILE A 100 8.59 -2.41 4.04
C ILE A 100 10.08 -2.07 4.18
N ALA A 101 10.82 -2.88 4.90
CA ALA A 101 12.27 -2.74 5.03
C ALA A 101 12.91 -4.08 5.45
N GLU A 102 14.20 -4.21 5.16
CA GLU A 102 15.08 -5.20 5.78
C GLU A 102 16.23 -4.43 6.43
N SER A 103 16.43 -4.60 7.73
CA SER A 103 17.49 -3.94 8.50
C SER A 103 17.93 -4.83 9.65
N ASP A 104 19.24 -4.82 9.94
CA ASP A 104 19.87 -5.58 11.05
C ASP A 104 19.52 -7.08 11.07
N GLY A 105 19.31 -7.67 9.88
CA GLY A 105 18.95 -9.08 9.73
C GLY A 105 17.50 -9.41 10.08
N GLU A 106 16.63 -8.41 10.08
CA GLU A 106 15.20 -8.55 10.30
C GLU A 106 14.40 -7.97 9.13
N PHE A 107 13.31 -8.62 8.76
CA PHE A 107 12.26 -8.02 7.97
C PHE A 107 11.35 -7.19 8.85
N LEU A 108 11.10 -5.94 8.46
CA LEU A 108 10.16 -5.04 9.12
C LEU A 108 8.86 -5.01 8.33
N ILE A 109 7.80 -5.43 8.99
CA ILE A 109 6.50 -5.71 8.38
C ILE A 109 5.49 -4.70 8.89
N PHE A 110 4.97 -3.88 7.99
CA PHE A 110 3.84 -3.01 8.26
C PHE A 110 2.55 -3.82 8.24
N THR A 111 1.79 -3.75 9.31
CA THR A 111 0.48 -4.41 9.45
C THR A 111 -0.50 -3.53 10.24
N TYR A 112 -1.68 -4.03 10.49
CA TYR A 112 -2.73 -3.34 11.24
C TYR A 112 -2.56 -3.53 12.74
N ALA A 113 -2.88 -2.51 13.53
CA ALA A 113 -2.80 -2.58 14.99
C ALA A 113 -3.65 -3.73 15.56
N ASP A 114 -4.81 -4.01 14.95
CA ASP A 114 -5.69 -5.09 15.35
C ASP A 114 -5.05 -6.48 15.21
N ALA A 115 -4.08 -6.63 14.31
CA ALA A 115 -3.32 -7.87 14.16
C ALA A 115 -2.45 -8.20 15.38
N VAL A 116 -2.12 -7.21 16.20
CA VAL A 116 -1.13 -7.37 17.26
C VAL A 116 -1.61 -6.91 18.65
N ARG A 117 -2.63 -6.04 18.73
CA ARG A 117 -3.09 -5.37 19.95
C ARG A 117 -3.39 -6.30 21.12
N ALA A 118 -3.99 -7.43 20.87
CA ALA A 118 -4.44 -8.37 21.91
C ALA A 118 -3.91 -9.78 21.66
N ALA A 119 -2.84 -9.92 20.90
CA ALA A 119 -2.24 -11.21 20.58
C ALA A 119 -1.29 -11.65 21.69
N ASP A 120 -1.45 -12.90 22.15
CA ASP A 120 -0.50 -13.54 23.05
C ASP A 120 0.72 -14.07 22.29
N SER A 121 0.53 -14.37 20.99
CA SER A 121 1.58 -14.81 20.09
C SER A 121 1.37 -14.23 18.69
N ILE A 122 2.47 -13.89 18.02
CA ILE A 122 2.45 -13.41 16.64
C ILE A 122 3.34 -14.32 15.82
N ASN A 123 2.80 -14.83 14.74
CA ASN A 123 3.52 -15.61 13.76
C ASN A 123 3.37 -14.99 12.38
N VAL A 124 4.47 -14.91 11.66
CA VAL A 124 4.47 -14.43 10.27
C VAL A 124 4.66 -15.63 9.35
N ARG A 125 3.70 -15.82 8.46
CA ARG A 125 3.73 -16.89 7.45
C ARG A 125 4.08 -16.31 6.09
N PHE A 126 5.11 -16.86 5.49
CA PHE A 126 5.60 -16.50 4.17
C PHE A 126 4.93 -17.33 3.06
N SER A 127 5.21 -17.02 1.80
CA SER A 127 4.52 -17.62 0.64
C SER A 127 4.73 -19.13 0.50
N ASP A 128 5.84 -19.69 0.99
CA ASP A 128 6.11 -21.13 1.03
C ASP A 128 5.43 -21.86 2.19
N GLY A 129 4.73 -21.12 3.07
CA GLY A 129 4.11 -21.64 4.29
C GLY A 129 5.02 -21.65 5.52
N THR A 130 6.29 -21.23 5.40
CA THR A 130 7.20 -21.07 6.55
C THR A 130 6.63 -20.08 7.53
N LYS A 131 6.56 -20.48 8.80
CA LYS A 131 6.09 -19.65 9.92
C LYS A 131 7.26 -19.28 10.81
N ILE A 132 7.40 -17.99 11.10
CA ILE A 132 8.42 -17.47 12.00
C ILE A 132 7.74 -16.58 13.03
N ALA A 133 8.14 -16.73 14.31
CA ALA A 133 7.65 -15.87 15.36
C ALA A 133 8.05 -14.43 15.11
N GLY A 134 7.07 -13.52 15.16
CA GLY A 134 7.25 -12.10 15.03
C GLY A 134 7.29 -11.39 16.38
N THR A 135 8.00 -10.28 16.44
CA THR A 135 8.06 -9.39 17.60
C THR A 135 7.48 -8.03 17.22
N VAL A 136 6.54 -7.52 18.00
CA VAL A 136 6.01 -6.16 17.79
C VAL A 136 7.12 -5.16 18.05
N ARG A 137 7.45 -4.36 17.04
CA ARG A 137 8.37 -3.22 17.20
C ARG A 137 7.66 -2.06 17.88
N GLN A 138 6.52 -1.67 17.30
CA GLN A 138 5.72 -0.56 17.81
C GLN A 138 4.31 -0.62 17.23
N ILE A 139 3.36 -0.01 17.94
CA ILE A 139 1.95 0.14 17.55
C ILE A 139 1.62 1.62 17.58
N ASP A 140 0.85 2.07 16.57
CA ASP A 140 0.16 3.35 16.55
C ASP A 140 -1.34 3.10 16.61
N GLU A 141 -1.92 3.33 17.77
CA GLU A 141 -3.34 3.09 18.03
C GLU A 141 -4.24 4.13 17.36
N VAL A 142 -3.73 5.34 17.09
CA VAL A 142 -4.49 6.43 16.49
C VAL A 142 -4.73 6.16 15.00
N LEU A 143 -3.70 5.69 14.31
CA LEU A 143 -3.77 5.39 12.88
C LEU A 143 -4.10 3.92 12.59
N GLY A 144 -4.15 3.08 13.64
CA GLY A 144 -4.39 1.65 13.49
C GLY A 144 -3.25 0.91 12.78
N MET A 145 -2.00 1.36 12.98
CA MET A 145 -0.81 0.79 12.34
C MET A 145 0.05 0.04 13.35
N ALA A 146 0.76 -0.98 12.88
CA ALA A 146 1.78 -1.65 13.66
C ALA A 146 2.96 -2.07 12.77
N VAL A 147 4.13 -2.22 13.39
CA VAL A 147 5.30 -2.82 12.78
C VAL A 147 5.71 -4.06 13.55
N VAL A 148 5.85 -5.17 12.84
CA VAL A 148 6.32 -6.45 13.34
C VAL A 148 7.69 -6.73 12.74
N ALA A 149 8.63 -7.15 13.58
CA ALA A 149 9.96 -7.59 13.16
C ALA A 149 10.05 -9.11 13.15
N VAL A 150 10.71 -9.64 12.13
CA VAL A 150 10.94 -11.08 11.96
C VAL A 150 12.39 -11.31 11.57
N PRO A 151 13.17 -12.16 12.28
CA PRO A 151 14.53 -12.48 11.91
C PRO A 151 14.61 -13.10 10.50
N SER A 152 15.23 -12.41 9.55
CA SER A 152 15.33 -12.85 8.16
C SER A 152 16.20 -14.11 8.01
N GLY A 153 17.15 -14.32 8.91
CA GLY A 153 18.01 -15.49 8.96
C GLY A 153 17.29 -16.80 9.31
N ASN A 154 16.07 -16.73 9.84
CA ASN A 154 15.24 -17.90 10.14
C ASN A 154 14.49 -18.41 8.90
N LEU A 155 14.47 -17.64 7.79
CA LEU A 155 13.93 -18.11 6.53
C LEU A 155 14.97 -18.97 5.78
N PRO A 156 14.51 -20.04 5.09
CA PRO A 156 15.33 -20.70 4.08
C PRO A 156 15.85 -19.69 3.06
N GLU A 157 17.10 -19.83 2.63
CA GLU A 157 17.75 -18.87 1.70
C GLU A 157 16.97 -18.66 0.41
N GLU A 158 16.41 -19.75 -0.13
CA GLU A 158 15.60 -19.71 -1.35
C GLU A 158 14.29 -18.93 -1.19
N GLU A 159 13.69 -18.97 -0.01
CA GLU A 159 12.49 -18.18 0.29
C GLU A 159 12.83 -16.73 0.58
N ARG A 160 13.89 -16.50 1.35
CA ARG A 160 14.35 -15.14 1.64
C ARG A 160 14.66 -14.34 0.37
N LYS A 161 15.20 -14.97 -0.66
CA LYS A 161 15.46 -14.33 -1.97
C LYS A 161 14.18 -13.94 -2.72
N LYS A 162 13.04 -14.57 -2.42
CA LYS A 162 11.76 -14.27 -3.08
C LYS A 162 11.03 -13.11 -2.41
N VAL A 163 11.26 -12.91 -1.11
CA VAL A 163 10.66 -11.81 -0.37
C VAL A 163 11.19 -10.48 -0.92
N GLN A 164 10.27 -9.57 -1.21
CA GLN A 164 10.60 -8.25 -1.71
C GLN A 164 10.19 -7.18 -0.70
N VAL A 165 10.96 -6.12 -0.65
CA VAL A 165 10.60 -4.93 0.11
C VAL A 165 9.68 -4.08 -0.75
N LEU A 166 8.50 -3.76 -0.23
CA LEU A 166 7.51 -2.92 -0.89
C LEU A 166 7.95 -1.45 -0.82
N SER A 167 8.25 -0.87 -1.97
CA SER A 167 8.62 0.54 -2.08
C SER A 167 7.43 1.45 -1.74
N LEU A 168 7.72 2.59 -1.10
CA LEU A 168 6.72 3.60 -0.73
C LEU A 168 6.70 4.73 -1.76
N ALA A 169 5.56 4.89 -2.44
CA ALA A 169 5.36 5.91 -3.46
C ALA A 169 5.38 7.34 -2.92
N ASN A 170 5.52 8.32 -3.81
CA ASN A 170 5.06 9.68 -3.55
C ASN A 170 3.54 9.78 -3.79
N SER A 171 2.74 9.58 -2.74
CA SER A 171 1.28 9.60 -2.86
C SER A 171 0.68 10.99 -3.07
N TYR A 172 1.48 12.06 -2.99
CA TYR A 172 1.01 13.42 -3.32
C TYR A 172 0.73 13.60 -4.82
N THR A 173 1.34 12.78 -5.67
CA THR A 173 1.14 12.80 -7.13
C THR A 173 -0.13 12.08 -7.59
N VAL A 174 -0.76 11.29 -6.71
CA VAL A 174 -1.97 10.51 -7.02
C VAL A 174 -3.15 11.42 -7.35
N LYS A 175 -3.86 11.10 -8.43
CA LYS A 175 -5.00 11.85 -8.97
C LYS A 175 -6.20 10.95 -9.18
N ALA A 176 -7.39 11.56 -9.24
CA ALA A 176 -8.60 10.87 -9.67
C ALA A 176 -8.42 10.31 -11.10
N GLY A 177 -8.82 9.08 -11.31
CA GLY A 177 -8.64 8.32 -12.54
C GLY A 177 -7.41 7.42 -12.58
N ASP A 178 -6.44 7.59 -11.68
CA ASP A 178 -5.28 6.71 -11.60
C ASP A 178 -5.71 5.27 -11.29
N VAL A 179 -5.06 4.32 -11.94
CA VAL A 179 -5.30 2.89 -11.70
C VAL A 179 -4.54 2.44 -10.45
N LEU A 180 -5.21 1.67 -9.62
CA LEU A 180 -4.66 1.06 -8.42
C LEU A 180 -4.83 -0.45 -8.43
N VAL A 181 -3.89 -1.12 -7.78
CA VAL A 181 -3.97 -2.54 -7.46
C VAL A 181 -4.02 -2.68 -5.93
N GLY A 182 -5.03 -3.36 -5.42
CA GLY A 182 -5.14 -3.75 -4.02
C GLY A 182 -4.48 -5.11 -3.82
N ILE A 183 -3.52 -5.15 -2.92
CA ILE A 183 -2.79 -6.34 -2.49
C ILE A 183 -2.98 -6.58 -1.00
N GLY A 184 -2.57 -7.72 -0.52
CA GLY A 184 -2.79 -8.13 0.87
C GLY A 184 -4.05 -8.98 0.97
N GLY A 185 -5.13 -8.42 1.47
CA GLY A 185 -6.37 -9.17 1.70
C GLY A 185 -7.65 -8.48 1.20
N PRO A 186 -7.71 -7.89 -0.01
CA PRO A 186 -8.88 -7.12 -0.45
C PRO A 186 -10.18 -7.93 -0.50
N SER A 187 -10.13 -9.23 -0.68
CA SER A 187 -11.29 -10.13 -0.66
C SER A 187 -11.48 -10.90 0.64
N GLY A 188 -10.77 -10.54 1.70
CA GLY A 188 -10.82 -11.23 3.00
C GLY A 188 -9.90 -12.45 3.10
N GLN A 189 -9.11 -12.72 2.08
CA GLN A 189 -8.06 -13.75 2.08
C GLN A 189 -6.73 -13.07 1.82
N VAL A 190 -5.72 -13.32 2.65
CA VAL A 190 -4.36 -12.82 2.39
C VAL A 190 -3.86 -13.41 1.08
N HIS A 191 -3.07 -12.64 0.35
CA HIS A 191 -2.61 -12.93 -1.02
C HIS A 191 -3.71 -12.85 -2.10
N SER A 192 -4.82 -12.17 -1.81
CA SER A 192 -5.81 -11.82 -2.83
C SER A 192 -5.47 -10.49 -3.52
N LEU A 193 -6.00 -10.32 -4.73
CA LEU A 193 -5.78 -9.14 -5.57
C LEU A 193 -7.12 -8.49 -5.94
N SER A 194 -7.12 -7.17 -6.07
CA SER A 194 -8.24 -6.39 -6.60
C SER A 194 -7.71 -5.25 -7.44
N PHE A 195 -8.48 -4.79 -8.42
CA PHE A 195 -8.12 -3.67 -9.30
C PHE A 195 -9.22 -2.63 -9.27
N GLY A 196 -8.84 -1.40 -9.38
CA GLY A 196 -9.78 -0.29 -9.46
C GLY A 196 -9.10 1.03 -9.78
N THR A 197 -9.84 2.11 -9.62
CA THR A 197 -9.37 3.46 -9.91
C THR A 197 -9.58 4.37 -8.72
N VAL A 198 -8.75 5.41 -8.64
CA VAL A 198 -8.97 6.52 -7.69
C VAL A 198 -10.21 7.27 -8.12
N SER A 199 -11.22 7.29 -7.27
CA SER A 199 -12.46 8.05 -7.50
C SER A 199 -12.31 9.51 -7.09
N TYR A 200 -11.63 9.76 -5.97
CA TYR A 200 -11.47 11.09 -5.41
C TYR A 200 -10.30 11.13 -4.41
N VAL A 201 -9.62 12.26 -4.34
CA VAL A 201 -8.59 12.52 -3.33
C VAL A 201 -9.04 13.69 -2.46
N ALA A 202 -9.50 13.39 -1.25
CA ALA A 202 -9.83 14.40 -0.25
C ALA A 202 -8.54 14.98 0.34
N ARG A 203 -8.44 16.31 0.34
CA ARG A 203 -7.31 17.04 0.89
C ARG A 203 -7.76 17.77 2.15
N ASN A 204 -6.82 18.00 3.06
CA ASN A 204 -7.08 18.73 4.29
C ASN A 204 -8.21 18.11 5.15
N VAL A 205 -8.29 16.77 5.15
CA VAL A 205 -9.20 16.05 6.04
C VAL A 205 -8.67 16.16 7.46
N GLN A 206 -9.51 16.64 8.35
CA GLN A 206 -9.15 16.79 9.75
C GLN A 206 -9.08 15.44 10.45
N ILE A 207 -7.97 15.20 11.09
CA ILE A 207 -7.71 14.05 11.95
C ILE A 207 -7.19 14.53 13.29
N THR A 208 -6.99 13.62 14.25
CA THR A 208 -6.30 13.95 15.49
C THR A 208 -4.92 14.52 15.21
N ASP A 209 -4.64 15.69 15.76
CA ASP A 209 -3.37 16.44 15.67
C ASP A 209 -2.95 16.86 14.27
N GLY A 210 -3.86 16.96 13.30
CA GLY A 210 -3.46 17.47 12.00
C GLY A 210 -4.48 17.35 10.88
N LEU A 211 -3.95 17.55 9.69
CA LEU A 211 -4.67 17.40 8.44
C LEU A 211 -4.02 16.30 7.62
N THR A 212 -4.84 15.52 6.93
CA THR A 212 -4.37 14.43 6.08
C THR A 212 -5.02 14.45 4.70
N ARG A 213 -4.53 13.57 3.83
CA ARG A 213 -5.18 13.21 2.57
C ARG A 213 -5.79 11.83 2.70
N ILE A 214 -7.04 11.70 2.26
CA ILE A 214 -7.74 10.44 2.16
C ILE A 214 -8.03 10.17 0.69
N LEU A 215 -7.72 8.96 0.27
CA LEU A 215 -7.95 8.47 -1.06
C LEU A 215 -9.21 7.62 -1.05
N TYR A 216 -10.16 7.95 -1.93
CA TYR A 216 -11.34 7.15 -2.19
C TYR A 216 -11.17 6.43 -3.52
N ALA A 217 -11.34 5.12 -3.51
CA ALA A 217 -11.12 4.28 -4.69
C ALA A 217 -12.30 3.33 -4.95
N ASP A 218 -12.51 3.03 -6.21
CA ASP A 218 -13.42 2.00 -6.67
C ASP A 218 -12.68 0.66 -6.74
N ILE A 219 -12.36 0.13 -5.58
CA ILE A 219 -11.60 -1.09 -5.41
C ILE A 219 -12.14 -1.87 -4.21
N SER A 220 -12.16 -3.19 -4.33
CA SER A 220 -12.54 -4.02 -3.19
C SER A 220 -11.51 -3.92 -2.06
N SER A 221 -11.99 -3.88 -0.83
CA SER A 221 -11.13 -3.89 0.35
C SER A 221 -11.80 -4.67 1.47
N ASN A 222 -10.98 -5.23 2.35
CA ASN A 222 -11.44 -5.87 3.57
C ASN A 222 -10.68 -5.29 4.76
N SER A 223 -11.40 -4.70 5.71
CA SER A 223 -10.80 -4.06 6.87
C SER A 223 -10.28 -5.04 7.91
N GLN A 224 -10.85 -6.24 7.96
CA GLN A 224 -10.41 -7.27 8.93
C GLN A 224 -9.09 -7.92 8.51
N THR A 225 -8.92 -8.18 7.20
CA THR A 225 -7.69 -8.79 6.67
C THR A 225 -6.64 -7.73 6.36
N GLY A 226 -7.07 -6.56 5.92
CA GLY A 226 -6.23 -5.44 5.51
C GLY A 226 -5.88 -5.43 4.02
N THR A 227 -5.77 -4.24 3.46
CA THR A 227 -5.49 -4.02 2.04
C THR A 227 -4.50 -2.87 1.87
N PHE A 228 -3.45 -3.12 1.12
CA PHE A 228 -2.49 -2.12 0.68
C PHE A 228 -2.77 -1.75 -0.78
N LEU A 229 -2.70 -0.47 -1.10
CA LEU A 229 -2.92 0.05 -2.44
C LEU A 229 -1.58 0.37 -3.09
N ILE A 230 -1.32 -0.19 -4.25
CA ILE A 230 -0.11 0.10 -5.04
C ILE A 230 -0.48 0.76 -6.37
N ASN A 231 0.43 1.57 -6.88
CA ASN A 231 0.33 2.18 -8.21
C ASN A 231 0.80 1.20 -9.31
N THR A 232 0.76 1.64 -10.54
CA THR A 232 1.20 0.84 -11.70
C THR A 232 2.72 0.63 -11.75
N ALA A 233 3.50 1.35 -10.95
CA ALA A 233 4.93 1.09 -10.77
C ALA A 233 5.22 0.04 -9.67
N GLY A 234 4.17 -0.48 -8.99
CA GLY A 234 4.30 -1.45 -7.91
C GLY A 234 4.66 -0.83 -6.55
N GLU A 235 4.52 0.49 -6.40
CA GLU A 235 4.85 1.19 -5.17
C GLU A 235 3.59 1.45 -4.33
N MET A 236 3.68 1.34 -3.01
CA MET A 236 2.57 1.55 -2.09
C MET A 236 2.20 3.03 -2.01
N VAL A 237 0.96 3.36 -2.39
CA VAL A 237 0.38 4.71 -2.31
C VAL A 237 -0.44 4.92 -1.04
N GLY A 238 -0.88 3.84 -0.40
CA GLY A 238 -1.68 3.93 0.82
C GLY A 238 -2.15 2.58 1.35
N TRP A 239 -2.89 2.63 2.45
CA TRP A 239 -3.53 1.46 3.06
C TRP A 239 -4.96 1.77 3.47
N THR A 240 -5.83 0.77 3.41
CA THR A 240 -7.24 0.95 3.78
C THR A 240 -7.40 1.02 5.29
N SER A 241 -8.32 1.84 5.76
CA SER A 241 -8.66 1.94 7.17
C SER A 241 -10.13 2.34 7.35
N GLU A 242 -10.80 1.71 8.31
CA GLU A 242 -12.17 2.08 8.67
C GLU A 242 -12.25 3.50 9.23
N SER A 243 -11.18 3.99 9.89
CA SER A 243 -11.12 5.34 10.44
C SER A 243 -11.09 6.43 9.37
N CYS A 244 -10.82 6.07 8.10
CA CYS A 244 -10.88 7.00 6.96
C CYS A 244 -12.27 7.18 6.39
N ARG A 245 -13.23 6.32 6.76
CA ARG A 245 -14.58 6.36 6.18
C ARG A 245 -15.33 7.59 6.64
N SER A 246 -15.93 8.29 5.69
CA SER A 246 -16.87 9.37 5.92
C SER A 246 -18.29 8.88 5.76
N GLU A 247 -19.23 9.38 6.56
CA GLU A 247 -20.65 9.07 6.44
C GLU A 247 -21.22 9.36 5.04
N SER A 248 -20.61 10.30 4.33
CA SER A 248 -21.02 10.69 2.98
C SER A 248 -20.40 9.84 1.86
N CYS A 249 -19.52 8.90 2.18
CA CYS A 249 -18.77 8.09 1.19
C CYS A 249 -18.62 6.63 1.65
N THR A 250 -19.76 5.98 1.95
CA THR A 250 -19.79 4.61 2.48
C THR A 250 -19.55 3.54 1.43
N ASP A 251 -19.83 3.83 0.15
CA ASP A 251 -19.79 2.86 -0.95
C ASP A 251 -18.40 2.75 -1.62
N ARG A 252 -17.42 3.50 -1.12
CA ARG A 252 -16.05 3.51 -1.66
C ARG A 252 -15.06 3.04 -0.62
N THR A 253 -14.00 2.42 -1.10
CA THR A 253 -12.84 2.14 -0.25
C THR A 253 -12.14 3.43 0.10
N ALA A 254 -11.96 3.68 1.39
CA ALA A 254 -11.18 4.79 1.90
C ALA A 254 -9.81 4.31 2.38
N ALA A 255 -8.77 5.08 2.06
CA ALA A 255 -7.39 4.76 2.41
C ALA A 255 -6.61 6.00 2.84
N TYR A 256 -5.74 5.84 3.82
CA TYR A 256 -4.70 6.82 4.12
C TYR A 256 -3.65 6.82 3.01
N THR A 257 -3.16 8.01 2.64
CA THR A 257 -2.08 8.16 1.66
C THR A 257 -0.72 8.08 2.34
N ILE A 258 0.21 7.28 1.79
CA ILE A 258 1.45 6.91 2.50
C ILE A 258 2.38 8.08 2.79
N SER A 259 2.49 9.07 1.89
CA SER A 259 3.46 10.17 2.02
C SER A 259 3.32 10.97 3.31
N SER A 260 2.08 11.20 3.76
CA SER A 260 1.81 11.91 5.01
C SER A 260 2.29 11.15 6.25
N TYR A 261 2.47 9.84 6.14
CA TYR A 261 2.73 8.96 7.26
C TYR A 261 4.11 8.27 7.21
N LYS A 262 4.90 8.49 6.16
CA LYS A 262 6.28 8.00 6.10
C LYS A 262 7.09 8.34 7.37
N PRO A 263 7.04 9.59 7.91
CA PRO A 263 7.78 9.91 9.13
C PRO A 263 7.31 9.13 10.38
N ILE A 264 6.00 8.83 10.46
CA ILE A 264 5.45 8.02 11.56
C ILE A 264 5.89 6.57 11.38
N LEU A 265 5.73 6.03 10.18
CA LEU A 265 6.14 4.66 9.85
C LEU A 265 7.64 4.44 10.11
N GLU A 266 8.50 5.42 9.76
CA GLU A 266 9.93 5.42 10.06
C GLU A 266 10.20 5.35 11.58
N ARG A 267 9.44 6.09 12.39
CA ARG A 267 9.55 6.01 13.85
C ARG A 267 9.17 4.63 14.37
N LEU A 268 8.04 4.07 13.88
CA LEU A 268 7.58 2.74 14.29
C LEU A 268 8.58 1.65 13.90
N THR A 269 9.17 1.71 12.71
CA THR A 269 10.20 0.76 12.27
C THR A 269 11.46 0.82 13.12
N ASN A 270 11.81 2.00 13.62
CA ASN A 270 12.95 2.20 14.51
C ASN A 270 12.60 2.02 16.01
N GLY A 271 11.42 1.48 16.33
CA GLY A 271 10.96 1.17 17.68
C GLY A 271 10.56 2.40 18.51
N ALA A 272 10.39 3.57 17.87
CA ALA A 272 9.95 4.80 18.54
C ALA A 272 8.46 5.03 18.35
N SER A 273 7.76 5.43 19.42
CA SER A 273 6.32 5.77 19.35
C SER A 273 6.08 7.10 18.64
N ALA A 274 4.97 7.22 17.93
CA ALA A 274 4.43 8.52 17.54
C ALA A 274 3.91 9.25 18.79
N ALA A 275 4.15 10.56 18.86
CA ALA A 275 3.63 11.40 19.93
C ALA A 275 2.43 12.18 19.41
N TYR A 276 1.32 12.14 20.14
CA TYR A 276 0.09 12.85 19.83
C TYR A 276 -0.27 13.80 20.99
N LEU A 277 -0.72 14.99 20.65
CA LEU A 277 -1.31 15.92 21.61
C LEU A 277 -2.76 15.57 21.90
N GLY A 278 -3.43 14.84 21.01
CA GLY A 278 -4.83 14.46 21.12
C GLY A 278 -5.80 15.60 20.87
N ILE A 279 -5.42 16.57 20.04
CA ILE A 279 -6.21 17.76 19.76
C ILE A 279 -6.96 17.59 18.44
N LEU A 280 -8.26 17.87 18.47
CA LEU A 280 -9.08 18.06 17.28
C LEU A 280 -9.48 19.55 17.26
N GLY A 281 -8.91 20.33 16.32
CA GLY A 281 -9.16 21.75 16.20
C GLY A 281 -9.99 22.08 14.96
N GLN A 282 -10.88 23.08 15.05
CA GLN A 282 -11.60 23.61 13.90
C GLN A 282 -11.33 25.11 13.83
N ASP A 283 -11.07 25.63 12.63
CA ASP A 283 -10.97 27.07 12.40
C ASP A 283 -12.33 27.71 12.67
N VAL A 284 -12.34 28.72 13.53
CA VAL A 284 -13.54 29.55 13.82
C VAL A 284 -13.44 30.76 12.93
N SER A 285 -14.31 30.86 11.92
CA SER A 285 -14.47 32.03 11.06
C SER A 285 -15.34 33.10 11.71
#